data_e7f1cbd3f48492bd53fcf2a281a6f16c
#
_entry.id   e7f1cbd3f48492bd53fcf2a281a6f16c
#
_cell.length_a   1.000
_cell.length_b   1.000
_cell.length_c   1.000
_cell.angle_alpha   90.00
_cell.angle_beta   90.00
_cell.angle_gamma   90.00
#
_symmetry.space_group_name_H-M   'P 1'
#
loop_
_entity.id
_entity.type
_entity.pdbx_description
1 polymer ?
#
loop_
_entity_poly.entity_id
_entity_poly.type
_entity_poly.pdbx_seq_one_letter_code
_entity_poly.pdbx_strand_id
1 'polypeptide(L)'
;MIRVDALWLSTRPLDMRAGTETILSQVIRIFGEAKPHHAYLFANQRGNRLKVLVHDGYGIWLANRRLNQGRFQLRPGDGSVTLTRSQFDALILGLPWERLADGGVIRIL
;
A
#
# COMPACT_ATOMS: atom_id res chain seq x y z
N MET A 1 -17.33 7.82 -3.06
CA MET A 1 -16.08 7.16 -3.50
C MET A 1 -14.88 7.88 -2.89
N ILE A 2 -13.89 7.14 -2.46
CA ILE A 2 -12.71 7.73 -1.82
C ILE A 2 -11.78 8.30 -2.90
N ARG A 3 -11.46 9.58 -2.78
CA ARG A 3 -10.48 10.21 -3.65
C ARG A 3 -9.07 9.81 -3.22
N VAL A 4 -8.25 9.37 -4.15
CA VAL A 4 -6.85 9.01 -3.91
C VAL A 4 -5.99 9.70 -4.97
N ASP A 5 -5.12 10.59 -4.51
CA ASP A 5 -4.23 11.38 -5.39
C ASP A 5 -2.85 10.75 -5.53
N ALA A 6 -2.41 9.98 -4.53
CA ALA A 6 -1.11 9.33 -4.56
C ALA A 6 -1.16 8.04 -3.75
N LEU A 7 -0.28 7.10 -4.09
CA LEU A 7 -0.22 5.78 -3.51
C LEU A 7 1.21 5.51 -3.03
N TRP A 8 1.32 5.13 -1.75
CA TRP A 8 2.60 4.86 -1.10
C TRP A 8 2.58 3.46 -0.51
N LEU A 9 3.63 2.69 -0.75
CA LEU A 9 3.78 1.36 -0.19
C LEU A 9 4.93 1.36 0.81
N SER A 10 4.65 0.95 2.05
CA SER A 10 5.70 0.67 3.02
C SER A 10 6.37 -0.65 2.66
N THR A 11 7.70 -0.67 2.66
CA THR A 11 8.48 -1.89 2.46
C THR A 11 8.68 -2.68 3.75
N ARG A 12 8.24 -2.12 4.88
CA ARG A 12 8.30 -2.80 6.19
C ARG A 12 7.02 -3.56 6.45
N PRO A 13 7.11 -4.80 6.95
CA PRO A 13 5.92 -5.54 7.34
C PRO A 13 5.18 -4.86 8.48
N LEU A 14 3.85 -5.00 8.48
CA LEU A 14 3.00 -4.50 9.54
C LEU A 14 2.32 -5.68 10.25
N ASP A 15 2.23 -5.62 11.57
CA ASP A 15 1.38 -6.53 12.32
C ASP A 15 -0.07 -6.17 12.02
N MET A 16 -0.82 -7.12 11.49
CA MET A 16 -2.21 -6.89 11.05
C MET A 16 -3.18 -6.69 12.21
N ARG A 17 -2.74 -6.90 13.45
CA ARG A 17 -3.52 -6.56 14.64
C ARG A 17 -3.48 -5.06 14.94
N ALA A 18 -2.60 -4.32 14.28
CA ALA A 18 -2.48 -2.88 14.48
C ALA A 18 -3.77 -2.16 14.11
N GLY A 19 -4.24 -1.31 15.01
CA GLY A 19 -5.41 -0.48 14.80
C GLY A 19 -5.05 0.82 14.08
N THR A 20 -6.06 1.63 13.84
CA THR A 20 -5.94 2.88 13.08
C THR A 20 -4.86 3.81 13.65
N GLU A 21 -4.82 3.99 14.97
CA GLU A 21 -3.86 4.90 15.60
C GLU A 21 -2.42 4.42 15.41
N THR A 22 -2.19 3.12 15.55
CA THR A 22 -0.86 2.55 15.35
C THR A 22 -0.42 2.71 13.90
N ILE A 23 -1.32 2.46 12.95
CA ILE A 23 -1.01 2.57 11.53
C ILE A 23 -0.74 4.03 11.17
N LEU A 24 -1.52 4.97 11.69
CA LEU A 24 -1.30 6.40 11.48
C LEU A 24 0.07 6.82 12.00
N SER A 25 0.49 6.31 13.16
CA SER A 25 1.83 6.57 13.70
C SER A 25 2.91 6.05 12.76
N GLN A 26 2.71 4.88 12.16
CA GLN A 26 3.65 4.32 11.20
C GLN A 26 3.71 5.15 9.91
N VAL A 27 2.59 5.68 9.46
CA VAL A 27 2.55 6.58 8.30
C VAL A 27 3.43 7.81 8.58
N ILE A 28 3.25 8.44 9.71
CA ILE A 28 4.03 9.63 10.08
C ILE A 28 5.52 9.27 10.20
N ARG A 29 5.83 8.15 10.81
CA ARG A 29 7.21 7.70 11.02
C ARG A 29 7.93 7.38 9.71
N ILE A 30 7.27 6.71 8.78
CA ILE A 30 7.89 6.23 7.53
C ILE A 30 7.84 7.29 6.43
N PHE A 31 6.71 7.98 6.32
CA PHE A 31 6.44 8.91 5.21
C PHE A 31 6.56 10.38 5.61
N GLY A 32 6.73 10.66 6.91
CA GLY A 32 6.87 12.01 7.44
C GLY A 32 5.57 12.69 7.81
N GLU A 33 4.50 12.41 7.08
CA GLU A 33 3.17 12.98 7.33
C GLU A 33 2.10 12.13 6.67
N ALA A 34 0.86 12.27 7.13
CA ALA A 34 -0.31 11.66 6.48
C ALA A 34 -0.99 12.74 5.64
N LYS A 35 -0.66 12.82 4.35
CA LYS A 35 -1.23 13.83 3.46
C LYS A 35 -2.66 13.50 3.11
N PRO A 36 -3.55 14.52 3.04
CA PRO A 36 -4.93 14.30 2.63
C PRO A 36 -5.01 13.66 1.24
N HIS A 37 -5.91 12.71 1.10
CA HIS A 37 -6.17 11.97 -0.15
C HIS A 37 -4.99 11.16 -0.68
N HIS A 38 -3.99 10.88 0.16
CA HIS A 38 -2.94 9.93 -0.15
C HIS A 38 -3.26 8.59 0.51
N ALA A 39 -3.03 7.52 -0.21
CA ALA A 39 -3.21 6.16 0.29
C ALA A 39 -1.86 5.60 0.74
N TYR A 40 -1.84 5.04 1.94
CA TYR A 40 -0.65 4.44 2.54
C TYR A 40 -0.90 2.96 2.74
N LEU A 41 -0.11 2.13 2.07
CA LEU A 41 -0.29 0.70 2.00
C LEU A 41 0.74 -0.03 2.86
N PHE A 42 0.26 -1.00 3.61
CA PHE A 42 1.10 -1.84 4.49
C PHE A 42 0.70 -3.30 4.30
N ALA A 43 1.69 -4.16 4.13
CA ALA A 43 1.45 -5.59 4.03
C ALA A 43 2.01 -6.32 5.27
N ASN A 44 1.45 -7.49 5.57
CA ASN A 44 2.00 -8.33 6.61
C ASN A 44 3.22 -9.10 6.09
N GLN A 45 3.95 -9.75 7.00
CA GLN A 45 5.17 -10.46 6.65
C GLN A 45 4.92 -11.63 5.70
N ARG A 46 3.77 -12.29 5.80
CA ARG A 46 3.39 -13.37 4.90
C ARG A 46 3.04 -12.88 3.51
N GLY A 47 2.72 -11.60 3.34
CA GLY A 47 2.33 -11.04 2.06
C GLY A 47 0.94 -11.45 1.60
N ASN A 48 0.07 -11.88 2.49
CA ASN A 48 -1.31 -12.26 2.12
C ASN A 48 -2.38 -11.30 2.64
N ARG A 49 -2.00 -10.30 3.43
CA ARG A 49 -2.89 -9.27 3.94
C ARG A 49 -2.31 -7.89 3.70
N LEU A 50 -3.17 -6.97 3.34
CA LEU A 50 -2.81 -5.59 3.03
C LEU A 50 -3.78 -4.67 3.76
N LYS A 51 -3.25 -3.60 4.37
CA LYS A 51 -4.06 -2.52 4.91
C LYS A 51 -3.74 -1.24 4.17
N VAL A 52 -4.78 -0.48 3.87
CA VAL A 52 -4.68 0.80 3.17
C VAL A 52 -5.33 1.87 4.02
N LEU A 53 -4.56 2.87 4.40
CA LEU A 53 -5.03 4.01 5.16
C LEU A 53 -5.12 5.23 4.25
N VAL A 54 -6.29 5.89 4.27
CA VAL A 54 -6.50 7.14 3.54
C VAL A 54 -7.10 8.17 4.51
N HIS A 55 -6.48 9.33 4.55
CA HIS A 55 -6.95 10.49 5.32
C HIS A 55 -7.63 11.46 4.35
N ASP A 56 -8.86 11.88 4.65
CA ASP A 56 -9.65 12.73 3.73
C ASP A 56 -9.89 14.14 4.26
N GLY A 57 -9.22 14.52 5.36
CA GLY A 57 -9.40 15.82 6.00
C GLY A 57 -10.48 15.83 7.07
N TYR A 58 -11.37 14.85 7.07
CA TYR A 58 -12.45 14.72 8.07
C TYR A 58 -12.29 13.49 8.93
N GLY A 59 -11.70 12.44 8.37
CA GLY A 59 -11.51 11.19 9.06
C GLY A 59 -10.55 10.30 8.33
N ILE A 60 -10.48 9.05 8.78
CA ILE A 60 -9.54 8.07 8.26
C ILE A 60 -10.31 6.86 7.76
N TRP A 61 -10.01 6.48 6.52
CA TRP A 61 -10.47 5.23 5.93
C TRP A 61 -9.39 4.18 6.14
N LEU A 62 -9.77 3.02 6.62
CA LEU A 62 -8.87 1.88 6.72
C LEU A 62 -9.51 0.70 6.00
N ALA A 63 -8.91 0.31 4.89
CA ALA A 63 -9.36 -0.84 4.12
C ALA A 63 -8.44 -2.02 4.36
N ASN A 64 -9.00 -3.22 4.33
CA ASN A 64 -8.27 -4.46 4.48
C ASN A 64 -8.50 -5.32 3.25
N ARG A 65 -7.43 -5.97 2.79
CA ARG A 65 -7.52 -6.93 1.70
C ARG A 65 -6.75 -8.19 2.08
N ARG A 66 -7.39 -9.33 1.88
CA ARG A 66 -6.77 -10.64 2.06
C ARG A 66 -6.78 -11.35 0.73
N LEU A 67 -5.63 -11.89 0.31
CA LEU A 67 -5.58 -12.78 -0.84
C LEU A 67 -5.91 -14.20 -0.40
N ASN A 68 -6.86 -14.83 -1.09
CA ASN A 68 -7.20 -16.23 -0.83
C ASN A 68 -6.13 -17.16 -1.35
N GLN A 69 -5.47 -16.76 -2.44
CA GLN A 69 -4.36 -17.49 -3.05
C GLN A 69 -3.30 -16.50 -3.50
N GLY A 70 -2.05 -16.94 -3.50
CA GLY A 70 -0.93 -16.10 -3.91
C GLY A 70 -0.48 -15.14 -2.82
N ARG A 71 0.39 -14.24 -3.19
CA ARG A 71 0.97 -13.25 -2.28
C ARG A 71 1.09 -11.91 -2.97
N PHE A 72 1.01 -10.85 -2.17
CA PHE A 72 1.42 -9.53 -2.61
C PHE A 72 2.93 -9.57 -2.88
N GLN A 73 3.33 -9.12 -4.06
CA GLN A 73 4.75 -9.07 -4.43
C GLN A 73 5.34 -7.83 -3.78
N LEU A 74 6.12 -8.03 -2.73
CA LEU A 74 6.65 -6.94 -1.93
C LEU A 74 8.13 -6.74 -2.25
N ARG A 75 8.53 -5.47 -2.25
CA ARG A 75 9.93 -5.10 -2.43
C ARG A 75 10.60 -5.08 -1.05
N PRO A 76 11.69 -5.84 -0.84
CA PRO A 76 12.43 -5.77 0.41
C PRO A 76 13.01 -4.37 0.62
N GLY A 77 13.01 -3.92 1.88
CA GLY A 77 13.59 -2.63 2.22
C GLY A 77 13.10 -2.14 3.58
N ASP A 78 13.55 -0.96 3.94
CA ASP A 78 13.23 -0.33 5.21
C ASP A 78 12.60 1.06 5.04
N GLY A 79 12.03 1.29 3.88
CA GLY A 79 11.47 2.59 3.53
C GLY A 79 10.13 2.49 2.84
N SER A 80 10.00 3.25 1.77
CA SER A 80 8.75 3.38 1.05
C SER A 80 8.96 3.45 -0.46
N VAL A 81 7.91 3.12 -1.20
CA VAL A 81 7.87 3.18 -2.65
C VAL A 81 6.59 3.88 -3.06
N THR A 82 6.67 4.77 -4.05
CA THR A 82 5.47 5.32 -4.68
C THR A 82 4.96 4.37 -5.75
N LEU A 83 3.65 4.30 -5.90
CA LEU A 83 3.00 3.45 -6.89
C LEU A 83 2.19 4.30 -7.86
N THR A 84 2.19 3.91 -9.12
CA THR A 84 1.18 4.39 -10.06
C THR A 84 -0.14 3.66 -9.79
N ARG A 85 -1.24 4.15 -10.34
CA ARG A 85 -2.52 3.45 -10.20
C ARG A 85 -2.47 2.05 -10.82
N SER A 86 -1.81 1.90 -11.98
CA SER A 86 -1.65 0.60 -12.63
C SER A 86 -0.85 -0.36 -11.77
N GLN A 87 0.21 0.12 -11.12
CA GLN A 87 0.99 -0.69 -10.19
C GLN A 87 0.16 -1.11 -8.99
N PHE A 88 -0.64 -0.21 -8.43
CA PHE A 88 -1.54 -0.53 -7.33
C PHE A 88 -2.55 -1.61 -7.73
N ASP A 89 -3.18 -1.46 -8.89
CA ASP A 89 -4.16 -2.44 -9.37
C ASP A 89 -3.52 -3.83 -9.54
N ALA A 90 -2.27 -3.90 -9.99
CA ALA A 90 -1.53 -5.15 -10.09
C ALA A 90 -1.15 -5.70 -8.72
N LEU A 91 -0.68 -4.83 -7.82
CA LEU A 91 -0.27 -5.22 -6.47
C LEU A 91 -1.40 -5.93 -5.72
N ILE A 92 -2.61 -5.35 -5.74
CA ILE A 92 -3.73 -5.90 -4.98
C ILE A 92 -4.23 -7.24 -5.50
N LEU A 93 -3.82 -7.63 -6.71
CA LEU A 93 -4.11 -8.93 -7.31
C LEU A 93 -2.99 -9.95 -7.10
N GLY A 94 -1.90 -9.55 -6.45
CA GLY A 94 -0.73 -10.41 -6.27
C GLY A 94 0.15 -10.54 -7.50
N LEU A 95 0.05 -9.62 -8.45
CA LEU A 95 0.82 -9.62 -9.68
C LEU A 95 2.17 -8.89 -9.51
N PRO A 96 3.15 -9.13 -10.40
CA PRO A 96 4.46 -8.48 -10.32
C PRO A 96 4.40 -7.02 -10.77
N TRP A 97 3.86 -6.16 -9.93
CA TRP A 97 3.59 -4.75 -10.21
C TRP A 97 4.85 -3.93 -10.52
N GLU A 98 6.01 -4.32 -10.00
CA GLU A 98 7.27 -3.60 -10.25
C GLU A 98 7.67 -3.61 -11.72
N ARG A 99 7.17 -4.57 -12.49
CA ARG A 99 7.47 -4.70 -13.91
C ARG A 99 6.52 -3.89 -14.79
N LEU A 100 5.56 -3.20 -14.20
CA LEU A 100 4.63 -2.37 -14.93
C LEU A 100 5.29 -1.06 -15.33
N ALA A 101 5.17 -0.75 -16.62
CA ALA A 101 5.49 0.56 -17.14
C ALA A 101 4.27 1.49 -17.05
N ASP A 102 4.46 2.77 -17.35
CA ASP A 102 3.37 3.69 -17.54
C ASP A 102 2.41 3.14 -18.59
N GLY A 103 1.12 3.24 -18.34
CA GLY A 103 0.10 2.69 -19.21
C GLY A 103 -0.30 1.25 -18.89
N GLY A 104 0.27 0.64 -17.85
CA GLY A 104 -0.14 -0.68 -17.35
C GLY A 104 0.41 -1.88 -18.12
N VAL A 105 1.43 -1.69 -18.94
CA VAL A 105 2.08 -2.78 -19.69
C VAL A 105 3.15 -3.42 -18.82
N ILE A 106 3.10 -4.76 -18.67
CA ILE A 106 4.13 -5.50 -17.96
C ILE A 106 5.35 -5.65 -18.85
N ARG A 107 6.52 -5.24 -18.35
CA ARG A 107 7.78 -5.41 -19.06
C ARG A 107 8.49 -6.65 -18.54
N ILE A 108 8.96 -7.44 -19.47
CA ILE A 108 9.83 -8.59 -19.19
C ILE A 108 11.25 -8.17 -19.55
N LEU A 109 12.11 -8.20 -18.56
CA LEU A 109 13.52 -7.88 -18.77
C LEU A 109 14.31 -9.15 -19.07
#